data_241046433ad5c956de950ef3b29c49c8
#
_entry.id   241046433ad5c956de950ef3b29c49c8
#
_cell.length_a   1.000
_cell.length_b   1.000
_cell.length_c   1.000
_cell.angle_alpha   90.00
_cell.angle_beta   90.00
_cell.angle_gamma   90.00
#
_symmetry.space_group_name_H-M   'P 1'
#
loop_
_entity.id
_entity.type
_entity.pdbx_description
1 polymer ?
#
loop_
_entity_poly.entity_id
_entity_poly.type
_entity_poly.pdbx_seq_one_letter_code
_entity_poly.pdbx_strand_id
1 'polypeptide(L)'
;GNDVQLSIDLDMQQFVEQSLYTKLSVRRRTEAPTVLAFGEPDPRFPALNFYKAPAGSSVVLNHDTGEVLAMASYPNFDNRWFNAGITSEKFNQLFPKTDDPDQSILVNRAISGRYNLGSSFKPFVAYAALNTGQLPGGTEYRLRDTGTYKLTSIPEERCQLNVKCIFKNANCGNGAPCKYGSVNIVDALAVSSDVFFYKIGEEIFAERGYRPILEEQVRQFGFGSPTGIDLPYEYIGTVPSKALKQRLAASGAITADEGRGYYVGDNVQFSIGQGLLSATPLQLAVAYGVIANGGKVVQPHVVRAVWGPGTPKGRSGRLDLANGVVVQDFSAPMIKRDINMDQTAREAIVQGLTRVIDGPGVRSDIYHSTTGEKLFRSYPKRALPIAGKTGTAQGSGNLPWNDSSVFGAFSKNPKIPYTVVAYLEKSGFGSRAAAPVAKCAFTALSGKLRLNPAQPADPLDVNSVTAAGEQLLKNPLCLVGAGSAVRD
;
A
#
# COMPACT_ATOMS: atom_id res chain seq x y z
N GLY A 1 -4.30 -30.83 -23.50
CA GLY A 1 -3.64 -29.54 -23.30
C GLY A 1 -2.63 -29.60 -22.17
N ASN A 2 -1.90 -28.52 -21.95
CA ASN A 2 -0.99 -28.41 -20.84
C ASN A 2 -1.74 -27.97 -19.55
N ASP A 3 -1.25 -28.39 -18.39
CA ASP A 3 -1.74 -27.95 -17.10
C ASP A 3 -0.88 -26.77 -16.60
N VAL A 4 -1.49 -25.80 -15.95
CA VAL A 4 -0.79 -24.63 -15.40
C VAL A 4 -0.77 -24.72 -13.88
N GLN A 5 0.42 -24.68 -13.30
CA GLN A 5 0.63 -24.56 -11.86
C GLN A 5 0.78 -23.08 -11.50
N LEU A 6 -0.02 -22.62 -10.57
CA LEU A 6 0.09 -21.26 -10.04
C LEU A 6 1.01 -21.21 -8.80
N SER A 7 1.57 -20.03 -8.54
CA SER A 7 2.30 -19.72 -7.32
C SER A 7 1.38 -19.47 -6.11
N ILE A 8 0.09 -19.29 -6.38
CA ILE A 8 -0.92 -19.01 -5.37
C ILE A 8 -1.05 -20.18 -4.37
N ASP A 9 -0.88 -19.88 -3.10
CA ASP A 9 -1.23 -20.76 -1.99
C ASP A 9 -2.69 -20.54 -1.63
N LEU A 10 -3.54 -21.54 -1.82
CA LEU A 10 -4.99 -21.40 -1.65
C LEU A 10 -5.39 -21.10 -0.20
N ASP A 11 -4.69 -21.68 0.78
CA ASP A 11 -4.98 -21.46 2.19
C ASP A 11 -4.64 -20.02 2.57
N MET A 12 -3.52 -19.51 2.09
CA MET A 12 -3.11 -18.11 2.29
C MET A 12 -4.04 -17.16 1.53
N GLN A 13 -4.42 -17.48 0.28
CA GLN A 13 -5.33 -16.67 -0.52
C GLN A 13 -6.67 -16.50 0.21
N GLN A 14 -7.31 -17.60 0.61
CA GLN A 14 -8.58 -17.57 1.32
C GLN A 14 -8.46 -16.81 2.65
N PHE A 15 -7.38 -17.01 3.39
CA PHE A 15 -7.17 -16.32 4.66
C PHE A 15 -6.99 -14.81 4.49
N VAL A 16 -6.27 -14.38 3.47
CA VAL A 16 -6.07 -12.95 3.16
C VAL A 16 -7.39 -12.31 2.70
N GLU A 17 -8.17 -13.00 1.87
CA GLU A 17 -9.51 -12.55 1.46
C GLU A 17 -10.43 -12.39 2.68
N GLN A 18 -10.50 -13.39 3.56
CA GLN A 18 -11.27 -13.30 4.79
C GLN A 18 -10.82 -12.17 5.71
N SER A 19 -9.50 -11.96 5.83
CA SER A 19 -8.94 -10.87 6.63
C SER A 19 -9.34 -9.51 6.08
N LEU A 20 -9.26 -9.36 4.76
CA LEU A 20 -9.63 -8.14 4.04
C LEU A 20 -11.13 -7.85 4.22
N TYR A 21 -11.99 -8.81 3.91
CA TYR A 21 -13.44 -8.68 4.05
C TYR A 21 -13.87 -8.37 5.48
N THR A 22 -13.35 -9.15 6.45
CA THR A 22 -13.64 -8.93 7.87
C THR A 22 -13.29 -7.50 8.28
N LYS A 23 -12.12 -7.01 7.87
CA LYS A 23 -11.69 -5.66 8.23
C LYS A 23 -12.54 -4.58 7.58
N LEU A 24 -12.88 -4.70 6.30
CA LEU A 24 -13.82 -3.80 5.62
C LEU A 24 -15.18 -3.78 6.32
N SER A 25 -15.71 -4.95 6.67
CA SER A 25 -16.98 -5.08 7.40
C SER A 25 -16.94 -4.43 8.78
N VAL A 26 -15.82 -4.53 9.49
CA VAL A 26 -15.62 -3.82 10.77
C VAL A 26 -15.60 -2.30 10.53
N ARG A 27 -14.89 -1.83 9.50
CA ARG A 27 -14.83 -0.39 9.21
C ARG A 27 -16.19 0.20 8.86
N ARG A 28 -17.01 -0.50 8.08
CA ARG A 28 -18.41 -0.07 7.78
C ARG A 28 -19.27 0.12 9.03
N ARG A 29 -18.90 -0.48 10.16
CA ARG A 29 -19.58 -0.37 11.46
C ARG A 29 -18.81 0.48 12.45
N THR A 30 -17.70 1.09 12.03
CA THR A 30 -16.88 1.99 12.86
C THR A 30 -17.29 3.42 12.54
N GLU A 31 -17.57 4.20 13.58
CA GLU A 31 -17.84 5.63 13.44
C GLU A 31 -16.62 6.35 12.83
N ALA A 32 -16.88 7.16 11.83
CA ALA A 32 -15.89 8.03 11.23
C ALA A 32 -15.92 9.39 11.94
N PRO A 33 -14.77 10.07 12.05
CA PRO A 33 -14.74 11.41 12.58
C PRO A 33 -15.65 12.33 11.74
N THR A 34 -16.57 13.00 12.40
CA THR A 34 -17.46 14.01 11.79
C THR A 34 -16.88 15.40 11.85
N VAL A 35 -15.65 15.52 12.32
CA VAL A 35 -14.97 16.80 12.56
C VAL A 35 -14.03 17.07 11.39
N LEU A 36 -14.09 18.26 10.84
CA LEU A 36 -13.10 18.75 9.89
C LEU A 36 -11.71 18.75 10.54
N ALA A 37 -10.64 18.76 9.75
CA ALA A 37 -9.25 18.76 10.20
C ALA A 37 -8.90 19.87 11.21
N PHE A 38 -9.82 20.79 11.47
CA PHE A 38 -9.68 21.94 12.38
C PHE A 38 -10.56 21.87 13.64
N GLY A 39 -11.22 20.74 13.91
CA GLY A 39 -12.00 20.54 15.13
C GLY A 39 -13.47 20.96 15.06
N GLU A 40 -13.93 21.52 13.94
CA GLU A 40 -15.34 21.91 13.76
C GLU A 40 -16.13 20.76 13.09
N PRO A 41 -17.39 20.50 13.50
CA PRO A 41 -18.28 19.59 12.80
C PRO A 41 -18.49 20.05 11.35
N ASP A 42 -18.48 19.15 10.39
CA ASP A 42 -18.80 19.48 9.01
C ASP A 42 -20.33 19.64 8.86
N PRO A 43 -20.87 20.87 8.74
CA PRO A 43 -22.31 21.09 8.66
C PRO A 43 -22.96 20.51 7.39
N ARG A 44 -22.16 20.15 6.39
CA ARG A 44 -22.65 19.57 5.14
C ARG A 44 -23.02 18.10 5.28
N PHE A 45 -22.51 17.42 6.32
CA PHE A 45 -22.64 15.97 6.50
C PHE A 45 -22.95 15.57 7.95
N PRO A 46 -24.01 16.13 8.57
CA PRO A 46 -24.32 15.90 9.98
C PRO A 46 -24.70 14.45 10.32
N ALA A 47 -24.95 13.62 9.32
CA ALA A 47 -25.45 12.24 9.48
C ALA A 47 -24.49 11.15 8.99
N LEU A 48 -23.26 11.47 8.60
CA LEU A 48 -22.27 10.46 8.16
C LEU A 48 -21.43 10.00 9.32
N ASN A 49 -21.87 8.94 9.97
CA ASN A 49 -21.24 8.42 11.18
C ASN A 49 -20.32 7.21 10.96
N PHE A 50 -20.21 6.68 9.74
CA PHE A 50 -19.47 5.44 9.47
C PHE A 50 -18.56 5.56 8.24
N TYR A 51 -17.43 4.83 8.27
CA TYR A 51 -16.58 4.70 7.09
C TYR A 51 -17.33 3.95 5.99
N LYS A 52 -17.17 4.39 4.74
CA LYS A 52 -17.77 3.69 3.58
C LYS A 52 -17.14 2.33 3.37
N ALA A 53 -15.81 2.24 3.45
CA ALA A 53 -15.01 1.02 3.30
C ALA A 53 -15.53 0.08 2.17
N PRO A 54 -15.72 0.59 0.94
CA PRO A 54 -16.43 -0.16 -0.10
C PRO A 54 -15.59 -1.30 -0.65
N ALA A 55 -14.27 -1.11 -0.70
CA ALA A 55 -13.39 -1.96 -1.47
C ALA A 55 -11.97 -2.00 -0.88
N GLY A 56 -11.17 -2.94 -1.37
CA GLY A 56 -9.77 -3.05 -0.99
C GLY A 56 -9.05 -4.19 -1.68
N SER A 57 -7.76 -4.28 -1.43
CA SER A 57 -6.92 -5.36 -1.91
C SER A 57 -5.77 -5.67 -0.95
N SER A 58 -5.24 -6.87 -1.04
CA SER A 58 -4.01 -7.25 -0.35
C SER A 58 -3.18 -8.20 -1.21
N VAL A 59 -1.87 -8.00 -1.21
CA VAL A 59 -0.90 -8.76 -2.00
C VAL A 59 0.15 -9.35 -1.07
N VAL A 60 0.45 -10.63 -1.25
CA VAL A 60 1.58 -11.32 -0.61
C VAL A 60 2.52 -11.77 -1.73
N LEU A 61 3.69 -11.14 -1.80
CA LEU A 61 4.67 -11.30 -2.87
C LEU A 61 5.98 -11.83 -2.29
N ASN A 62 6.52 -12.90 -2.88
CA ASN A 62 7.90 -13.28 -2.64
C ASN A 62 8.82 -12.27 -3.36
N HIS A 63 9.54 -11.46 -2.59
CA HIS A 63 10.35 -10.38 -3.17
C HIS A 63 11.69 -10.86 -3.76
N ASP A 64 12.06 -12.12 -3.56
CA ASP A 64 13.26 -12.70 -4.16
C ASP A 64 12.95 -13.40 -5.49
N THR A 65 11.81 -14.10 -5.58
CA THR A 65 11.45 -14.88 -6.79
C THR A 65 10.44 -14.17 -7.68
N GLY A 66 9.61 -13.27 -7.16
CA GLY A 66 8.49 -12.65 -7.88
C GLY A 66 7.19 -13.45 -7.80
N GLU A 67 7.19 -14.63 -7.17
CA GLU A 67 5.98 -15.43 -6.99
C GLU A 67 4.94 -14.70 -6.14
N VAL A 68 3.72 -14.59 -6.67
CA VAL A 68 2.57 -14.07 -5.91
C VAL A 68 1.94 -15.23 -5.15
N LEU A 69 2.06 -15.20 -3.81
CA LEU A 69 1.52 -16.23 -2.92
C LEU A 69 0.02 -16.03 -2.68
N ALA A 70 -0.43 -14.77 -2.60
CA ALA A 70 -1.84 -14.40 -2.51
C ALA A 70 -2.08 -13.02 -3.10
N MET A 71 -3.23 -12.84 -3.75
CA MET A 71 -3.67 -11.57 -4.32
C MET A 71 -5.18 -11.44 -4.13
N ALA A 72 -5.59 -10.79 -3.05
CA ALA A 72 -6.98 -10.56 -2.74
C ALA A 72 -7.46 -9.21 -3.30
N SER A 73 -8.66 -9.19 -3.86
CA SER A 73 -9.38 -8.00 -4.30
C SER A 73 -10.84 -8.09 -3.83
N TYR A 74 -11.36 -7.05 -3.24
CA TYR A 74 -12.76 -6.96 -2.80
C TYR A 74 -13.38 -5.64 -3.28
N PRO A 75 -14.64 -5.61 -3.73
CA PRO A 75 -15.52 -6.74 -3.94
C PRO A 75 -14.99 -7.67 -5.05
N ASN A 76 -15.40 -8.92 -5.01
CA ASN A 76 -15.01 -9.96 -5.94
C ASN A 76 -16.24 -10.71 -6.48
N PHE A 77 -16.01 -11.65 -7.38
CA PHE A 77 -17.03 -12.50 -7.95
C PHE A 77 -16.59 -13.96 -7.92
N ASP A 78 -17.55 -14.86 -8.08
CA ASP A 78 -17.27 -16.28 -8.25
C ASP A 78 -16.99 -16.61 -9.72
N ASN A 79 -15.75 -17.02 -10.00
CA ASN A 79 -15.31 -17.38 -11.35
C ASN A 79 -16.12 -18.54 -11.95
N ARG A 80 -16.75 -19.38 -11.11
CA ARG A 80 -17.62 -20.48 -11.58
C ARG A 80 -18.88 -20.00 -12.28
N TRP A 81 -19.27 -18.74 -12.09
CA TRP A 81 -20.40 -18.15 -12.83
C TRP A 81 -20.25 -18.23 -14.35
N PHE A 82 -19.04 -18.39 -14.82
CA PHE A 82 -18.74 -18.48 -16.26
C PHE A 82 -18.71 -19.91 -16.80
N ASN A 83 -18.69 -20.95 -15.92
CA ASN A 83 -18.53 -22.35 -16.35
C ASN A 83 -19.71 -22.91 -17.13
N ALA A 84 -20.94 -22.47 -16.83
CA ALA A 84 -22.18 -22.98 -17.43
C ALA A 84 -23.03 -21.90 -18.11
N GLY A 85 -22.40 -20.77 -18.44
CA GLY A 85 -23.08 -19.57 -18.87
C GLY A 85 -23.54 -18.69 -17.69
N ILE A 86 -23.64 -17.40 -17.95
CA ILE A 86 -24.00 -16.41 -16.92
C ILE A 86 -25.49 -16.10 -16.97
N THR A 87 -26.17 -16.11 -15.82
CA THR A 87 -27.56 -15.67 -15.75
C THR A 87 -27.65 -14.17 -15.87
N SER A 88 -28.82 -13.64 -16.31
CA SER A 88 -29.05 -12.19 -16.39
C SER A 88 -28.87 -11.48 -15.04
N GLU A 89 -29.22 -12.13 -13.92
CA GLU A 89 -29.03 -11.60 -12.58
C GLU A 89 -27.54 -11.44 -12.26
N LYS A 90 -26.74 -12.49 -12.46
CA LYS A 90 -25.27 -12.44 -12.24
C LYS A 90 -24.59 -11.47 -13.20
N PHE A 91 -25.06 -11.41 -14.45
CA PHE A 91 -24.57 -10.43 -15.41
C PHE A 91 -24.80 -8.99 -14.91
N ASN A 92 -25.99 -8.68 -14.38
CA ASN A 92 -26.27 -7.35 -13.82
C ASN A 92 -25.46 -7.06 -12.54
N GLN A 93 -25.06 -8.07 -11.78
CA GLN A 93 -24.13 -7.92 -10.64
C GLN A 93 -22.71 -7.61 -11.10
N LEU A 94 -22.25 -8.27 -12.19
CA LEU A 94 -20.93 -8.02 -12.78
C LEU A 94 -20.84 -6.65 -13.45
N PHE A 95 -21.93 -6.24 -14.09
CA PHE A 95 -22.04 -4.99 -14.85
C PHE A 95 -23.19 -4.14 -14.31
N PRO A 96 -23.07 -3.61 -13.08
CA PRO A 96 -24.11 -2.78 -12.52
C PRO A 96 -24.31 -1.52 -13.38
N LYS A 97 -25.57 -1.11 -13.57
CA LYS A 97 -25.93 0.13 -14.26
C LYS A 97 -25.63 1.35 -13.37
N THR A 98 -24.37 1.53 -13.04
CA THR A 98 -23.89 2.62 -12.18
C THR A 98 -22.51 3.05 -12.66
N ASP A 99 -22.26 4.35 -12.62
CA ASP A 99 -20.95 4.93 -12.91
C ASP A 99 -20.04 4.93 -11.66
N ASP A 100 -20.48 4.35 -10.52
CA ASP A 100 -19.70 4.27 -9.30
C ASP A 100 -18.66 3.13 -9.40
N PRO A 101 -17.37 3.47 -9.61
CA PRO A 101 -16.31 2.47 -9.73
C PRO A 101 -16.10 1.66 -8.46
N ASP A 102 -16.55 2.15 -7.29
CA ASP A 102 -16.47 1.44 -6.01
C ASP A 102 -17.31 0.15 -6.03
N GLN A 103 -18.33 0.07 -6.90
CA GLN A 103 -19.22 -1.08 -7.03
C GLN A 103 -18.75 -2.11 -8.06
N SER A 104 -17.72 -1.81 -8.85
CA SER A 104 -17.24 -2.75 -9.86
C SER A 104 -16.56 -3.96 -9.22
N ILE A 105 -17.16 -5.13 -9.36
CA ILE A 105 -16.64 -6.40 -8.86
C ILE A 105 -15.62 -7.07 -9.81
N LEU A 106 -15.56 -6.59 -11.06
CA LEU A 106 -14.62 -7.12 -12.07
C LEU A 106 -13.23 -6.51 -11.97
N VAL A 107 -13.08 -5.40 -11.26
CA VAL A 107 -11.78 -4.74 -11.11
C VAL A 107 -10.90 -5.53 -10.14
N ASN A 108 -9.80 -6.09 -10.63
CA ASN A 108 -8.74 -6.57 -9.75
C ASN A 108 -7.96 -5.38 -9.19
N ARG A 109 -8.34 -4.93 -7.99
CA ARG A 109 -7.77 -3.74 -7.35
C ARG A 109 -6.29 -3.86 -7.04
N ALA A 110 -5.77 -5.07 -6.94
CA ALA A 110 -4.35 -5.28 -6.69
C ALA A 110 -3.47 -4.81 -7.85
N ILE A 111 -3.94 -4.95 -9.09
CA ILE A 111 -3.19 -4.63 -10.32
C ILE A 111 -3.79 -3.49 -11.14
N SER A 112 -5.06 -3.16 -10.92
CA SER A 112 -5.76 -2.11 -11.68
C SER A 112 -6.21 -0.92 -10.83
N GLY A 113 -6.11 -1.02 -9.50
CA GLY A 113 -6.45 0.08 -8.59
C GLY A 113 -5.51 1.29 -8.78
N ARG A 114 -6.10 2.50 -8.77
CA ARG A 114 -5.40 3.76 -9.04
C ARG A 114 -5.36 4.59 -7.78
N TYR A 115 -4.32 4.41 -6.99
CA TYR A 115 -4.31 4.93 -5.63
C TYR A 115 -3.14 5.84 -5.33
N ASN A 116 -3.41 6.93 -4.59
CA ASN A 116 -2.38 7.63 -3.85
C ASN A 116 -1.87 6.71 -2.72
N LEU A 117 -0.60 6.83 -2.39
CA LEU A 117 0.05 5.95 -1.43
C LEU A 117 0.21 6.56 -0.04
N GLY A 118 0.05 7.89 0.06
CA GLY A 118 0.29 8.61 1.30
C GLY A 118 1.66 8.30 1.90
N SER A 119 1.75 8.32 3.20
CA SER A 119 3.03 8.13 3.92
C SER A 119 3.70 6.76 3.69
N SER A 120 3.02 5.77 3.06
CA SER A 120 3.70 4.52 2.66
C SER A 120 4.70 4.73 1.53
N PHE A 121 4.66 5.88 0.88
CA PHE A 121 5.60 6.28 -0.16
C PHE A 121 6.91 6.91 0.36
N LYS A 122 6.93 7.39 1.59
CA LYS A 122 8.08 8.07 2.20
C LYS A 122 9.41 7.32 2.17
N PRO A 123 9.48 5.98 2.25
CA PRO A 123 10.75 5.24 2.13
C PRO A 123 11.48 5.50 0.82
N PHE A 124 10.76 5.66 -0.29
CA PHE A 124 11.34 5.91 -1.62
C PHE A 124 11.83 7.35 -1.75
N VAL A 125 11.14 8.29 -1.11
CA VAL A 125 11.57 9.70 -1.01
C VAL A 125 12.81 9.82 -0.11
N ALA A 126 12.85 9.05 0.99
CA ALA A 126 14.03 8.97 1.84
C ALA A 126 15.25 8.45 1.07
N TYR A 127 15.07 7.39 0.27
CA TYR A 127 16.12 6.89 -0.60
C TYR A 127 16.57 7.95 -1.61
N ALA A 128 15.62 8.61 -2.29
CA ALA A 128 15.93 9.67 -3.23
C ALA A 128 16.80 10.77 -2.60
N ALA A 129 16.43 11.23 -1.41
CA ALA A 129 17.15 12.29 -0.71
C ALA A 129 18.58 11.87 -0.28
N LEU A 130 18.74 10.65 0.22
CA LEU A 130 20.04 10.10 0.62
C LEU A 130 20.94 9.82 -0.59
N ASN A 131 20.40 9.13 -1.60
CA ASN A 131 21.14 8.71 -2.80
C ASN A 131 21.62 9.88 -3.67
N THR A 132 20.93 11.02 -3.61
CA THR A 132 21.26 12.21 -4.38
C THR A 132 21.95 13.32 -3.56
N GLY A 133 22.26 13.03 -2.29
CA GLY A 133 22.96 13.97 -1.40
C GLY A 133 22.15 15.21 -1.01
N GLN A 134 20.82 15.13 -1.03
CA GLN A 134 19.93 16.24 -0.67
C GLN A 134 19.82 16.48 0.84
N LEU A 135 20.36 15.59 1.64
CA LEU A 135 20.44 15.77 3.09
C LEU A 135 21.88 16.06 3.49
N PRO A 136 22.21 17.30 3.91
CA PRO A 136 23.54 17.65 4.39
C PRO A 136 23.94 16.78 5.59
N GLY A 137 25.04 16.02 5.48
CA GLY A 137 25.41 15.05 6.50
C GLY A 137 24.66 13.72 6.43
N GLY A 138 23.87 13.48 5.37
CA GLY A 138 23.24 12.19 5.11
C GLY A 138 22.26 11.75 6.22
N THR A 139 22.46 10.55 6.77
CA THR A 139 21.58 9.98 7.81
C THR A 139 21.63 10.73 9.14
N GLU A 140 22.67 11.53 9.38
CA GLU A 140 22.83 12.31 10.62
C GLU A 140 22.12 13.67 10.56
N TYR A 141 21.65 14.09 9.39
CA TYR A 141 20.89 15.32 9.24
C TYR A 141 19.67 15.35 10.18
N ARG A 142 19.49 16.43 10.91
CA ARG A 142 18.37 16.61 11.81
C ARG A 142 17.56 17.87 11.48
N LEU A 143 16.25 17.70 11.49
CA LEU A 143 15.28 18.78 11.36
C LEU A 143 14.49 18.91 12.66
N ARG A 144 14.23 20.14 13.10
CA ARG A 144 13.29 20.42 14.19
C ARG A 144 11.86 20.44 13.64
N ASP A 145 11.12 19.38 13.92
CA ASP A 145 9.72 19.25 13.54
C ASP A 145 8.84 19.96 14.59
N THR A 146 8.25 21.07 14.20
CA THR A 146 7.35 21.88 15.04
C THR A 146 5.86 21.63 14.74
N GLY A 147 5.56 20.63 13.90
CA GLY A 147 4.20 20.28 13.49
C GLY A 147 3.73 20.99 12.23
N THR A 148 4.43 22.06 11.82
CA THR A 148 4.11 22.83 10.60
C THR A 148 5.37 23.11 9.81
N TYR A 149 5.20 23.18 8.48
CA TYR A 149 6.25 23.56 7.54
C TYR A 149 5.76 24.71 6.66
N LYS A 150 6.50 25.80 6.63
CA LYS A 150 6.26 26.92 5.72
C LYS A 150 7.27 26.86 4.59
N LEU A 151 6.80 26.93 3.36
CA LEU A 151 7.69 26.98 2.19
C LEU A 151 8.59 28.22 2.29
N THR A 152 9.89 28.02 2.04
CA THR A 152 10.91 29.05 2.09
C THR A 152 11.26 29.58 0.68
N SER A 153 10.97 28.80 -0.35
CA SER A 153 11.20 29.13 -1.75
C SER A 153 10.13 30.04 -2.37
N ILE A 154 9.03 30.28 -1.66
CA ILE A 154 7.95 31.17 -2.09
C ILE A 154 8.01 32.47 -1.28
N PRO A 155 8.08 33.65 -1.92
CA PRO A 155 8.02 34.94 -1.26
C PRO A 155 6.75 35.09 -0.41
N GLU A 156 6.88 35.77 0.75
CA GLU A 156 5.79 35.98 1.73
C GLU A 156 4.54 36.60 1.10
N GLU A 157 4.73 37.57 0.20
CA GLU A 157 3.65 38.28 -0.46
C GLU A 157 2.79 37.35 -1.31
N ARG A 158 3.37 36.30 -1.92
CA ARG A 158 2.64 35.30 -2.66
C ARG A 158 1.84 34.37 -1.76
N CYS A 159 2.36 34.08 -0.56
CA CYS A 159 1.64 33.27 0.41
C CYS A 159 0.34 33.92 0.92
N GLN A 160 0.26 35.25 0.85
CA GLN A 160 -0.93 36.03 1.21
C GLN A 160 -1.99 36.06 0.10
N LEU A 161 -1.65 35.68 -1.13
CA LEU A 161 -2.50 35.71 -2.32
C LEU A 161 -3.17 34.34 -2.62
N ASN A 162 -3.69 33.65 -1.63
CA ASN A 162 -4.36 32.33 -1.75
C ASN A 162 -3.44 31.17 -2.18
N VAL A 163 -2.13 31.33 -2.12
CA VAL A 163 -1.20 30.23 -2.37
C VAL A 163 -0.98 29.45 -1.08
N LYS A 164 -1.20 28.14 -1.10
CA LYS A 164 -0.95 27.29 0.06
C LYS A 164 0.56 27.16 0.33
N CYS A 165 1.06 27.91 1.31
CA CYS A 165 2.48 27.89 1.70
C CYS A 165 2.75 27.15 3.02
N ILE A 166 1.71 26.86 3.82
CA ILE A 166 1.85 26.21 5.12
C ILE A 166 1.27 24.80 5.04
N PHE A 167 2.10 23.83 5.37
CA PHE A 167 1.78 22.41 5.43
C PHE A 167 1.89 21.93 6.88
N LYS A 168 1.17 20.86 7.23
CA LYS A 168 1.07 20.39 8.61
C LYS A 168 1.25 18.89 8.68
N ASN A 169 1.81 18.40 9.79
CA ASN A 169 1.70 17.00 10.16
C ASN A 169 0.23 16.60 10.37
N ALA A 170 -0.05 15.30 10.33
CA ALA A 170 -1.33 14.78 10.80
C ALA A 170 -1.59 15.24 12.24
N ASN A 171 -2.88 15.37 12.59
CA ASN A 171 -3.25 15.80 13.94
C ASN A 171 -2.97 14.71 14.97
N CYS A 172 -2.43 15.11 16.11
CA CYS A 172 -2.46 14.34 17.35
C CYS A 172 -3.84 14.42 18.00
N GLY A 173 -4.17 13.50 18.88
CA GLY A 173 -5.51 13.34 19.45
C GLY A 173 -6.17 14.55 20.11
N ASN A 174 -5.48 15.69 20.18
CA ASN A 174 -5.98 16.99 20.69
C ASN A 174 -6.39 17.96 19.56
N GLY A 175 -6.46 17.51 18.31
CA GLY A 175 -6.80 18.33 17.15
C GLY A 175 -5.66 19.23 16.62
N ALA A 176 -4.53 19.32 17.31
CA ALA A 176 -3.36 20.06 16.84
C ALA A 176 -2.41 19.16 16.03
N PRO A 177 -1.62 19.72 15.09
CA PRO A 177 -0.59 18.96 14.39
C PRO A 177 0.42 18.34 15.35
N CYS A 178 0.80 17.08 15.10
CA CYS A 178 1.84 16.41 15.88
C CYS A 178 3.17 17.15 15.75
N LYS A 179 3.89 17.29 16.86
CA LYS A 179 5.22 17.91 16.92
C LYS A 179 6.21 16.84 17.37
N TYR A 180 7.21 16.56 16.55
CA TYR A 180 8.13 15.45 16.80
C TYR A 180 9.52 15.90 17.31
N GLY A 181 9.77 17.22 17.42
CA GLY A 181 11.04 17.73 17.90
C GLY A 181 12.19 17.51 16.91
N SER A 182 13.38 17.18 17.40
CA SER A 182 14.56 16.95 16.55
C SER A 182 14.56 15.54 15.98
N VAL A 183 14.28 15.40 14.68
CA VAL A 183 14.19 14.11 13.97
C VAL A 183 15.23 14.03 12.87
N ASN A 184 15.85 12.87 12.71
CA ASN A 184 16.60 12.50 11.50
C ASN A 184 15.71 11.66 10.57
N ILE A 185 16.28 11.14 9.47
CA ILE A 185 15.51 10.37 8.47
C ILE A 185 14.90 9.09 9.06
N VAL A 186 15.60 8.42 9.99
CA VAL A 186 15.14 7.22 10.69
C VAL A 186 13.94 7.55 11.59
N ASP A 187 14.09 8.60 12.39
CA ASP A 187 13.03 9.09 13.30
C ASP A 187 11.82 9.57 12.49
N ALA A 188 12.05 10.34 11.41
CA ALA A 188 11.00 10.87 10.55
C ALA A 188 10.17 9.76 9.86
N LEU A 189 10.81 8.66 9.43
CA LEU A 189 10.12 7.48 8.92
C LEU A 189 9.30 6.81 10.03
N ALA A 190 9.90 6.64 11.22
CA ALA A 190 9.26 5.97 12.35
C ALA A 190 7.97 6.66 12.81
N VAL A 191 8.02 7.98 13.00
CA VAL A 191 6.87 8.80 13.44
C VAL A 191 6.02 9.32 12.28
N SER A 192 6.45 9.07 11.04
CA SER A 192 5.76 9.57 9.84
C SER A 192 5.69 11.10 9.72
N SER A 193 6.76 11.82 10.12
CA SER A 193 6.81 13.28 10.03
C SER A 193 6.57 13.76 8.59
N ASP A 194 5.46 14.44 8.32
CA ASP A 194 5.23 15.08 7.02
C ASP A 194 6.15 16.30 6.86
N VAL A 195 6.37 17.05 7.94
CA VAL A 195 7.24 18.24 7.97
C VAL A 195 8.63 17.93 7.45
N PHE A 196 9.22 16.80 7.84
CA PHE A 196 10.53 16.38 7.35
C PHE A 196 10.52 16.12 5.84
N PHE A 197 9.47 15.45 5.34
CA PHE A 197 9.34 15.12 3.91
C PHE A 197 8.91 16.30 3.06
N TYR A 198 8.13 17.25 3.59
CA TYR A 198 7.85 18.52 2.91
C TYR A 198 9.13 19.31 2.63
N LYS A 199 10.03 19.37 3.64
CA LYS A 199 11.33 20.01 3.47
C LYS A 199 12.15 19.34 2.37
N ILE A 200 12.25 18.00 2.36
CA ILE A 200 12.91 17.26 1.29
C ILE A 200 12.30 17.61 -0.08
N GLY A 201 10.97 17.59 -0.17
CA GLY A 201 10.25 17.89 -1.41
C GLY A 201 10.54 19.30 -1.93
N GLU A 202 10.61 20.30 -1.03
CA GLU A 202 10.98 21.66 -1.39
C GLU A 202 12.44 21.78 -1.82
N GLU A 203 13.37 21.20 -1.07
CA GLU A 203 14.82 21.30 -1.35
C GLU A 203 15.20 20.64 -2.66
N ILE A 204 14.71 19.43 -2.93
CA ILE A 204 14.92 18.76 -4.22
C ILE A 204 14.43 19.63 -5.39
N PHE A 205 13.37 20.42 -5.18
CA PHE A 205 12.82 21.29 -6.20
C PHE A 205 13.61 22.61 -6.33
N ALA A 206 14.00 23.22 -5.21
CA ALA A 206 14.53 24.59 -5.17
C ALA A 206 15.99 24.71 -5.59
N GLU A 207 16.84 23.75 -5.23
CA GLU A 207 18.30 23.87 -5.42
C GLU A 207 18.74 23.97 -6.87
N ARG A 208 17.95 23.50 -7.81
CA ARG A 208 18.42 23.36 -9.21
C ARG A 208 17.38 23.76 -10.27
N GLY A 209 16.31 24.47 -9.90
CA GLY A 209 15.15 24.61 -10.76
C GLY A 209 14.44 23.26 -10.90
N TYR A 210 13.41 23.17 -11.77
CA TYR A 210 12.77 21.90 -12.01
C TYR A 210 13.77 20.91 -12.64
N ARG A 211 14.33 20.02 -11.84
CA ARG A 211 14.96 18.78 -12.27
C ARG A 211 14.10 17.62 -11.79
N PRO A 212 13.88 16.59 -12.59
CA PRO A 212 13.00 15.48 -12.25
C PRO A 212 13.67 14.47 -11.29
N ILE A 213 14.47 14.95 -10.32
CA ILE A 213 15.26 14.09 -9.41
C ILE A 213 14.34 13.09 -8.67
N LEU A 214 13.30 13.58 -8.01
CA LEU A 214 12.39 12.70 -7.27
C LEU A 214 11.67 11.74 -8.22
N GLU A 215 11.22 12.23 -9.37
CA GLU A 215 10.63 11.40 -10.43
C GLU A 215 11.57 10.28 -10.87
N GLU A 216 12.82 10.61 -11.21
CA GLU A 216 13.82 9.65 -11.68
C GLU A 216 14.14 8.60 -10.63
N GLN A 217 14.36 9.02 -9.39
CA GLN A 217 14.70 8.12 -8.30
C GLN A 217 13.56 7.12 -7.98
N VAL A 218 12.30 7.58 -7.91
CA VAL A 218 11.19 6.68 -7.60
C VAL A 218 10.84 5.74 -8.75
N ARG A 219 11.07 6.16 -10.00
CA ARG A 219 10.91 5.28 -11.19
C ARG A 219 11.86 4.08 -11.15
N GLN A 220 13.01 4.20 -10.49
CA GLN A 220 13.92 3.07 -10.31
C GLN A 220 13.27 1.91 -9.56
N PHE A 221 12.37 2.19 -8.61
CA PHE A 221 11.60 1.19 -7.84
C PHE A 221 10.44 0.56 -8.61
N GLY A 222 10.20 0.96 -9.87
CA GLY A 222 9.14 0.42 -10.72
C GLY A 222 7.88 1.28 -10.81
N PHE A 223 7.78 2.39 -10.07
CA PHE A 223 6.62 3.29 -10.18
C PHE A 223 6.50 3.92 -11.57
N GLY A 224 5.26 4.05 -12.06
CA GLY A 224 4.96 4.61 -13.37
C GLY A 224 5.37 3.72 -14.55
N SER A 225 5.55 2.42 -14.29
CA SER A 225 5.84 1.40 -15.31
C SER A 225 5.08 0.11 -14.98
N PRO A 226 4.76 -0.73 -15.97
CA PRO A 226 4.17 -2.03 -15.70
C PRO A 226 5.11 -2.87 -14.84
N THR A 227 4.57 -3.59 -13.84
CA THR A 227 5.36 -4.60 -13.11
C THR A 227 5.71 -5.77 -14.02
N GLY A 228 4.87 -6.01 -15.04
CA GLY A 228 5.01 -7.12 -15.99
C GLY A 228 4.43 -8.43 -15.47
N ILE A 229 3.50 -8.34 -14.51
CA ILE A 229 2.77 -9.53 -14.07
C ILE A 229 2.07 -10.20 -15.25
N ASP A 230 2.03 -11.52 -15.23
CA ASP A 230 1.43 -12.38 -16.25
C ASP A 230 -0.12 -12.38 -16.21
N LEU A 231 -0.72 -11.26 -15.86
CA LEU A 231 -2.15 -11.01 -15.84
C LEU A 231 -2.51 -9.79 -16.72
N PRO A 232 -3.68 -9.80 -17.36
CA PRO A 232 -4.13 -8.68 -18.18
C PRO A 232 -4.60 -7.48 -17.35
N TYR A 233 -4.70 -6.33 -18.01
CA TYR A 233 -5.29 -5.09 -17.46
C TYR A 233 -4.51 -4.46 -16.30
N GLU A 234 -3.20 -4.62 -16.27
CA GLU A 234 -2.35 -3.95 -15.30
C GLU A 234 -2.35 -2.44 -15.54
N TYR A 235 -2.60 -1.65 -14.48
CA TYR A 235 -2.46 -0.20 -14.50
C TYR A 235 -1.00 0.21 -14.23
N ILE A 236 -0.47 1.07 -15.09
CA ILE A 236 0.95 1.47 -15.03
C ILE A 236 1.28 2.53 -13.97
N GLY A 237 0.28 3.11 -13.34
CA GLY A 237 0.47 4.20 -12.38
C GLY A 237 0.86 5.53 -13.04
N THR A 238 0.92 6.58 -12.21
CA THR A 238 1.43 7.90 -12.60
C THR A 238 2.48 8.35 -11.60
N VAL A 239 3.58 8.92 -12.13
CA VAL A 239 4.59 9.62 -11.34
C VAL A 239 4.49 11.09 -11.69
N PRO A 240 4.32 11.98 -10.69
CA PRO A 240 4.16 13.42 -10.90
C PRO A 240 5.35 13.99 -11.70
N SER A 241 5.03 14.72 -12.76
CA SER A 241 6.02 15.36 -13.62
C SER A 241 5.39 16.50 -14.43
N LYS A 242 6.22 17.37 -14.99
CA LYS A 242 5.76 18.43 -15.89
C LYS A 242 5.03 17.85 -17.10
N ALA A 243 5.56 16.77 -17.69
CA ALA A 243 4.95 16.10 -18.84
C ALA A 243 3.59 15.47 -18.49
N LEU A 244 3.42 14.89 -17.28
CA LEU A 244 2.14 14.39 -16.82
C LEU A 244 1.12 15.52 -16.71
N LYS A 245 1.46 16.64 -16.07
CA LYS A 245 0.56 17.80 -15.94
C LYS A 245 0.12 18.35 -17.29
N GLN A 246 1.03 18.45 -18.24
CA GLN A 246 0.70 18.90 -19.61
C GLN A 246 -0.28 17.94 -20.29
N ARG A 247 -0.12 16.62 -20.16
CA ARG A 247 -1.05 15.62 -20.71
C ARG A 247 -2.42 15.71 -20.04
N LEU A 248 -2.46 15.88 -18.70
CA LEU A 248 -3.71 15.99 -17.96
C LEU A 248 -4.48 17.27 -18.35
N ALA A 249 -3.78 18.39 -18.56
CA ALA A 249 -4.39 19.62 -19.04
C ALA A 249 -4.91 19.47 -20.48
N ALA A 250 -4.15 18.82 -21.36
CA ALA A 250 -4.57 18.56 -22.74
C ALA A 250 -5.79 17.64 -22.81
N SER A 251 -5.99 16.75 -21.85
CA SER A 251 -7.18 15.89 -21.74
C SER A 251 -8.36 16.53 -20.99
N GLY A 252 -8.19 17.74 -20.45
CA GLY A 252 -9.20 18.40 -19.62
C GLY A 252 -9.35 17.84 -18.21
N ALA A 253 -8.46 16.95 -17.78
CA ALA A 253 -8.50 16.37 -16.42
C ALA A 253 -8.05 17.35 -15.33
N ILE A 254 -7.27 18.35 -15.69
CA ILE A 254 -6.90 19.52 -14.88
C ILE A 254 -7.05 20.78 -15.75
N THR A 255 -7.06 21.95 -15.13
CA THR A 255 -7.17 23.22 -15.85
C THR A 255 -5.91 23.49 -16.68
N ALA A 256 -6.04 24.30 -17.74
CA ALA A 256 -4.92 24.73 -18.56
C ALA A 256 -3.85 25.46 -17.72
N ASP A 257 -4.27 26.25 -16.73
CA ASP A 257 -3.39 26.98 -15.82
C ASP A 257 -2.57 26.04 -14.93
N GLU A 258 -3.20 25.01 -14.38
CA GLU A 258 -2.48 23.95 -13.62
C GLU A 258 -1.48 23.21 -14.49
N GLY A 259 -1.76 23.04 -15.78
CA GLY A 259 -0.89 22.37 -16.75
C GLY A 259 0.31 23.19 -17.24
N ARG A 260 0.36 24.51 -16.98
CA ARG A 260 1.44 25.39 -17.45
C ARG A 260 2.81 25.02 -16.90
N GLY A 261 2.87 24.49 -15.70
CA GLY A 261 4.14 24.18 -15.04
C GLY A 261 4.05 23.10 -13.99
N TYR A 262 5.21 22.66 -13.55
CA TYR A 262 5.37 21.84 -12.36
C TYR A 262 5.95 22.73 -11.26
N TYR A 263 5.28 22.82 -10.13
CA TYR A 263 5.56 23.79 -9.09
C TYR A 263 6.06 23.12 -7.82
N VAL A 264 6.67 23.88 -6.93
CA VAL A 264 7.17 23.38 -5.63
C VAL A 264 6.07 22.66 -4.83
N GLY A 265 4.83 23.15 -4.87
CA GLY A 265 3.68 22.52 -4.22
C GLY A 265 3.38 21.11 -4.75
N ASP A 266 3.56 20.88 -6.06
CA ASP A 266 3.41 19.55 -6.65
C ASP A 266 4.45 18.58 -6.07
N ASN A 267 5.71 19.04 -5.94
CA ASN A 267 6.79 18.22 -5.42
C ASN A 267 6.67 17.95 -3.91
N VAL A 268 6.19 18.92 -3.16
CA VAL A 268 5.88 18.78 -1.72
C VAL A 268 4.76 17.75 -1.50
N GLN A 269 3.69 17.78 -2.29
CA GLN A 269 2.65 16.75 -2.23
C GLN A 269 3.19 15.37 -2.66
N PHE A 270 4.00 15.34 -3.70
CA PHE A 270 4.63 14.11 -4.17
C PHE A 270 5.52 13.46 -3.09
N SER A 271 6.27 14.28 -2.33
CA SER A 271 7.17 13.79 -1.28
C SER A 271 6.48 13.05 -0.14
N ILE A 272 5.17 13.19 0.01
CA ILE A 272 4.36 12.47 0.99
C ILE A 272 3.41 11.45 0.35
N GLY A 273 3.59 11.14 -0.94
CA GLY A 273 2.79 10.14 -1.66
C GLY A 273 1.38 10.59 -2.02
N GLN A 274 1.18 11.89 -2.21
CA GLN A 274 -0.09 12.52 -2.57
C GLN A 274 -0.01 13.23 -3.93
N GLY A 275 -1.00 14.04 -4.25
CA GLY A 275 -1.08 14.79 -5.50
C GLY A 275 -1.33 13.89 -6.71
N LEU A 276 -0.56 14.07 -7.77
CA LEU A 276 -0.70 13.33 -9.03
C LEU A 276 -0.03 11.96 -9.04
N LEU A 277 0.54 11.52 -7.91
CA LEU A 277 1.05 10.15 -7.76
C LEU A 277 -0.12 9.18 -7.75
N SER A 278 -0.04 8.15 -8.58
CA SER A 278 -0.89 6.98 -8.39
C SER A 278 -0.13 5.69 -8.71
N ALA A 279 -0.43 4.65 -7.94
CA ALA A 279 0.16 3.33 -8.14
C ALA A 279 -0.82 2.23 -7.75
N THR A 280 -0.53 1.01 -8.16
CA THR A 280 -1.26 -0.16 -7.73
C THR A 280 -0.67 -0.76 -6.45
N PRO A 281 -1.43 -1.50 -5.66
CA PRO A 281 -0.91 -2.26 -4.52
C PRO A 281 0.22 -3.22 -4.91
N LEU A 282 0.17 -3.82 -6.11
CA LEU A 282 1.24 -4.67 -6.61
C LEU A 282 2.53 -3.87 -6.89
N GLN A 283 2.42 -2.69 -7.53
CA GLN A 283 3.60 -1.83 -7.71
C GLN A 283 4.23 -1.45 -6.38
N LEU A 284 3.41 -1.14 -5.37
CA LEU A 284 3.90 -0.86 -4.02
C LEU A 284 4.58 -2.08 -3.40
N ALA A 285 4.03 -3.29 -3.60
CA ALA A 285 4.63 -4.54 -3.11
C ALA A 285 6.00 -4.79 -3.76
N VAL A 286 6.10 -4.63 -5.08
CA VAL A 286 7.38 -4.72 -5.80
C VAL A 286 8.38 -3.70 -5.26
N ALA A 287 7.97 -2.44 -5.10
CA ALA A 287 8.87 -1.38 -4.61
C ALA A 287 9.38 -1.64 -3.18
N TYR A 288 8.52 -2.13 -2.27
CA TYR A 288 8.97 -2.58 -0.94
C TYR A 288 9.90 -3.79 -1.03
N GLY A 289 9.64 -4.69 -1.98
CA GLY A 289 10.51 -5.82 -2.29
C GLY A 289 11.92 -5.39 -2.70
N VAL A 290 12.05 -4.31 -3.47
CA VAL A 290 13.36 -3.73 -3.85
C VAL A 290 14.16 -3.29 -2.63
N ILE A 291 13.51 -2.68 -1.63
CA ILE A 291 14.19 -2.33 -0.36
C ILE A 291 14.58 -3.60 0.39
N ALA A 292 13.70 -4.61 0.42
CA ALA A 292 13.92 -5.86 1.14
C ALA A 292 15.12 -6.64 0.59
N ASN A 293 15.18 -6.84 -0.72
CA ASN A 293 16.18 -7.67 -1.39
C ASN A 293 17.48 -6.93 -1.78
N GLY A 294 17.60 -5.65 -1.42
CA GLY A 294 18.83 -4.87 -1.63
C GLY A 294 18.98 -4.23 -3.01
N GLY A 295 17.87 -4.03 -3.76
CA GLY A 295 17.90 -3.21 -4.97
C GLY A 295 17.36 -3.89 -6.24
N LYS A 296 16.95 -5.13 -6.18
CA LYS A 296 16.49 -5.88 -7.35
C LYS A 296 14.99 -5.67 -7.60
N VAL A 297 14.64 -5.13 -8.74
CA VAL A 297 13.25 -5.05 -9.24
C VAL A 297 12.91 -6.39 -9.87
N VAL A 298 12.26 -7.25 -9.12
CA VAL A 298 11.87 -8.60 -9.56
C VAL A 298 10.47 -8.52 -10.18
N GLN A 299 10.29 -9.15 -11.35
CA GLN A 299 9.00 -9.22 -12.01
C GLN A 299 8.06 -10.15 -11.26
N PRO A 300 6.86 -9.69 -10.84
CA PRO A 300 5.88 -10.56 -10.21
C PRO A 300 5.23 -11.49 -11.24
N HIS A 301 4.85 -12.69 -10.79
CA HIS A 301 4.14 -13.67 -11.63
C HIS A 301 3.23 -14.56 -10.79
N VAL A 302 2.16 -15.05 -11.40
CA VAL A 302 1.22 -16.03 -10.82
C VAL A 302 1.37 -17.41 -11.42
N VAL A 303 1.96 -17.54 -12.61
CA VAL A 303 2.27 -18.84 -13.20
C VAL A 303 3.64 -19.29 -12.70
N ARG A 304 3.66 -20.45 -12.03
CA ARG A 304 4.89 -21.07 -11.53
C ARG A 304 5.50 -22.03 -12.55
N ALA A 305 4.66 -22.88 -13.16
CA ALA A 305 5.12 -23.82 -14.17
C ALA A 305 3.99 -24.23 -15.12
N VAL A 306 4.38 -24.66 -16.32
CA VAL A 306 3.49 -25.31 -17.30
C VAL A 306 3.91 -26.78 -17.42
N TRP A 307 2.94 -27.66 -17.24
CA TRP A 307 3.12 -29.09 -17.21
C TRP A 307 2.51 -29.74 -18.46
N GLY A 308 3.23 -30.63 -19.09
CA GLY A 308 2.81 -31.32 -20.30
C GLY A 308 1.69 -32.36 -20.05
N PRO A 309 0.99 -32.78 -21.12
CA PRO A 309 -0.17 -33.66 -21.03
C PRO A 309 0.15 -35.08 -20.50
N GLY A 310 1.43 -35.44 -20.46
CA GLY A 310 1.90 -36.70 -19.86
C GLY A 310 2.11 -36.66 -18.37
N THR A 311 1.88 -35.52 -17.70
CA THR A 311 2.02 -35.40 -16.25
C THR A 311 0.94 -36.22 -15.54
N PRO A 312 1.32 -37.19 -14.68
CA PRO A 312 0.34 -38.02 -13.97
C PRO A 312 -0.55 -37.17 -13.05
N LYS A 313 -1.80 -37.62 -12.90
CA LYS A 313 -2.76 -37.02 -11.98
C LYS A 313 -3.16 -38.03 -10.92
N GLY A 314 -3.07 -37.62 -9.63
CA GLY A 314 -3.57 -38.42 -8.54
C GLY A 314 -5.11 -38.55 -8.55
N ARG A 315 -5.66 -39.36 -7.64
CA ARG A 315 -7.12 -39.59 -7.53
C ARG A 315 -7.94 -38.30 -7.29
N SER A 316 -7.31 -37.26 -6.73
CA SER A 316 -7.93 -35.94 -6.51
C SER A 316 -7.84 -35.03 -7.73
N GLY A 317 -7.33 -35.48 -8.87
CA GLY A 317 -7.04 -34.64 -10.02
C GLY A 317 -5.80 -33.76 -9.88
N ARG A 318 -5.12 -33.77 -8.71
CA ARG A 318 -3.87 -33.04 -8.51
C ARG A 318 -2.75 -33.63 -9.35
N LEU A 319 -1.91 -32.74 -9.92
CA LEU A 319 -0.73 -33.16 -10.66
C LEU A 319 0.28 -33.86 -9.73
N ASP A 320 0.85 -34.95 -10.17
CA ASP A 320 2.03 -35.57 -9.58
C ASP A 320 3.28 -34.85 -10.12
N LEU A 321 3.71 -33.83 -9.42
CA LEU A 321 4.82 -32.98 -9.86
C LEU A 321 6.17 -33.72 -9.81
N ALA A 322 6.29 -34.77 -9.01
CA ALA A 322 7.53 -35.54 -8.90
C ALA A 322 7.80 -36.38 -10.18
N ASN A 323 6.73 -36.80 -10.83
CA ASN A 323 6.78 -37.60 -12.07
C ASN A 323 6.25 -36.81 -13.28
N GLY A 324 6.15 -35.50 -13.17
CA GLY A 324 5.57 -34.64 -14.19
C GLY A 324 6.55 -34.28 -15.30
N VAL A 325 5.99 -33.94 -16.46
CA VAL A 325 6.72 -33.43 -17.62
C VAL A 325 6.66 -31.91 -17.61
N VAL A 326 7.73 -31.25 -17.19
CA VAL A 326 7.82 -29.79 -17.20
C VAL A 326 8.02 -29.30 -18.63
N VAL A 327 7.10 -28.44 -19.10
CA VAL A 327 7.21 -27.74 -20.38
C VAL A 327 7.92 -26.41 -20.19
N GLN A 328 7.57 -25.68 -19.13
CA GLN A 328 8.18 -24.42 -18.79
C GLN A 328 8.14 -24.19 -17.27
N ASP A 329 9.26 -23.72 -16.71
CA ASP A 329 9.41 -23.40 -15.28
C ASP A 329 9.73 -21.90 -15.13
N PHE A 330 8.97 -21.21 -14.27
CA PHE A 330 9.12 -19.80 -13.97
C PHE A 330 9.63 -19.56 -12.54
N SER A 331 10.12 -20.60 -11.85
CA SER A 331 10.60 -20.48 -10.46
C SER A 331 11.86 -19.62 -10.32
N ALA A 332 12.62 -19.45 -11.41
CA ALA A 332 13.77 -18.56 -11.43
C ALA A 332 13.33 -17.08 -11.48
N PRO A 333 13.89 -16.21 -10.63
CA PRO A 333 13.50 -14.80 -10.60
C PRO A 333 13.86 -14.09 -11.92
N MET A 334 12.90 -13.35 -12.47
CA MET A 334 13.13 -12.44 -13.57
C MET A 334 13.45 -11.05 -13.03
N ILE A 335 14.72 -10.67 -13.04
CA ILE A 335 15.19 -9.38 -12.57
C ILE A 335 15.08 -8.37 -13.72
N LYS A 336 14.15 -7.42 -13.62
CA LYS A 336 13.96 -6.34 -14.61
C LYS A 336 15.06 -5.27 -14.51
N ARG A 337 15.56 -5.04 -13.30
CA ARG A 337 16.56 -4.02 -13.00
C ARG A 337 17.21 -4.30 -11.65
N ASP A 338 18.47 -3.94 -11.53
CA ASP A 338 19.16 -3.76 -10.25
C ASP A 338 19.50 -2.26 -10.13
N ILE A 339 19.07 -1.63 -9.03
CA ILE A 339 19.31 -0.20 -8.82
C ILE A 339 20.62 0.07 -8.10
N ASN A 340 21.41 -0.96 -7.82
CA ASN A 340 22.66 -0.85 -7.04
C ASN A 340 22.45 -0.02 -5.77
N MET A 341 21.47 -0.41 -4.95
CA MET A 341 20.99 0.36 -3.80
C MET A 341 22.12 0.66 -2.82
N ASP A 342 22.32 1.94 -2.49
CA ASP A 342 23.28 2.34 -1.45
C ASP A 342 22.92 1.67 -0.12
N GLN A 343 23.90 0.96 0.46
CA GLN A 343 23.66 0.14 1.65
C GLN A 343 23.38 0.99 2.88
N THR A 344 24.06 2.13 3.04
CA THR A 344 23.86 3.05 4.17
C THR A 344 22.46 3.65 4.13
N ALA A 345 22.01 4.09 2.97
CA ALA A 345 20.65 4.59 2.78
C ALA A 345 19.62 3.49 3.06
N ARG A 346 19.85 2.28 2.55
CA ARG A 346 18.98 1.13 2.80
C ARG A 346 18.85 0.80 4.29
N GLU A 347 19.98 0.72 5.00
CA GLU A 347 19.99 0.42 6.43
C GLU A 347 19.23 1.45 7.26
N ALA A 348 19.40 2.74 6.98
CA ALA A 348 18.66 3.82 7.62
C ALA A 348 17.15 3.69 7.37
N ILE A 349 16.76 3.41 6.12
CA ILE A 349 15.35 3.20 5.76
C ILE A 349 14.78 1.99 6.49
N VAL A 350 15.44 0.84 6.43
CA VAL A 350 15.01 -0.40 7.11
C VAL A 350 14.91 -0.19 8.62
N GLN A 351 15.84 0.55 9.22
CA GLN A 351 15.79 0.92 10.64
C GLN A 351 14.55 1.76 10.96
N GLY A 352 14.26 2.79 10.15
CA GLY A 352 13.07 3.63 10.31
C GLY A 352 11.78 2.82 10.20
N LEU A 353 11.68 1.96 9.18
CA LEU A 353 10.53 1.07 8.96
C LEU A 353 10.37 0.02 10.07
N THR A 354 11.49 -0.47 10.64
CA THR A 354 11.45 -1.38 11.79
C THR A 354 10.88 -0.67 13.02
N ARG A 355 11.25 0.59 13.24
CA ARG A 355 10.72 1.40 14.35
C ARG A 355 9.23 1.71 14.23
N VAL A 356 8.66 1.74 13.03
CA VAL A 356 7.19 1.81 12.87
C VAL A 356 6.50 0.62 13.54
N ILE A 357 7.12 -0.56 13.50
CA ILE A 357 6.58 -1.83 14.04
C ILE A 357 6.90 -1.99 15.53
N ASP A 358 8.15 -1.68 15.89
CA ASP A 358 8.71 -1.96 17.21
C ASP A 358 8.56 -0.82 18.21
N GLY A 359 8.29 0.37 17.70
CA GLY A 359 8.31 1.61 18.45
C GLY A 359 9.64 2.37 18.30
N PRO A 360 9.65 3.67 18.61
CA PRO A 360 10.79 4.57 18.38
C PRO A 360 12.01 4.31 19.28
N GLY A 361 11.90 3.38 20.26
CA GLY A 361 12.98 3.10 21.21
C GLY A 361 13.02 4.07 22.40
N VAL A 362 14.06 4.00 23.23
CA VAL A 362 14.15 4.62 24.57
C VAL A 362 14.38 6.15 24.55
N ARG A 363 14.34 6.82 23.42
CA ARG A 363 14.47 8.30 23.42
C ARG A 363 13.14 8.95 23.75
N SER A 364 13.04 9.40 25.00
CA SER A 364 11.81 9.97 25.58
C SER A 364 11.40 11.35 25.05
N ASP A 365 12.26 12.04 24.33
CA ASP A 365 12.05 13.38 23.79
C ASP A 365 11.32 13.41 22.43
N ILE A 366 11.23 12.27 21.74
CA ILE A 366 10.54 12.11 20.45
C ILE A 366 9.24 11.31 20.62
N TYR A 367 8.87 10.96 21.86
CA TYR A 367 7.92 9.91 22.14
C TYR A 367 6.46 10.32 21.93
N HIS A 368 5.93 9.98 20.78
CA HIS A 368 4.52 9.62 20.67
C HIS A 368 4.47 8.17 20.19
N SER A 369 3.97 7.26 21.05
CA SER A 369 3.81 5.85 20.69
C SER A 369 3.18 5.77 19.30
N THR A 370 3.90 5.23 18.32
CA THR A 370 3.35 5.09 16.98
C THR A 370 2.13 4.18 17.07
N THR A 371 1.08 4.49 16.33
CA THR A 371 -0.10 3.61 16.26
C THR A 371 0.28 2.22 15.78
N GLY A 372 1.39 2.10 15.04
CA GLY A 372 1.98 0.83 14.62
C GLY A 372 2.49 -0.01 15.78
N GLU A 373 3.22 0.57 16.73
CA GLU A 373 3.72 -0.15 17.91
C GLU A 373 2.58 -0.81 18.69
N LYS A 374 1.50 -0.07 18.96
CA LYS A 374 0.33 -0.61 19.68
C LYS A 374 -0.32 -1.76 18.91
N LEU A 375 -0.46 -1.62 17.59
CA LEU A 375 -1.06 -2.65 16.74
C LEU A 375 -0.21 -3.93 16.73
N PHE A 376 1.11 -3.79 16.59
CA PHE A 376 2.03 -4.93 16.46
C PHE A 376 2.53 -5.48 17.82
N ARG A 377 1.98 -5.01 18.95
CA ARG A 377 2.35 -5.54 20.28
C ARG A 377 2.08 -7.04 20.41
N SER A 378 0.99 -7.54 19.83
CA SER A 378 0.64 -8.97 19.81
C SER A 378 1.21 -9.75 18.62
N TYR A 379 1.98 -9.10 17.75
CA TYR A 379 2.60 -9.73 16.61
C TYR A 379 3.86 -10.52 17.01
N PRO A 380 4.11 -11.72 16.46
CA PRO A 380 5.25 -12.57 16.84
C PRO A 380 6.58 -12.09 16.22
N LYS A 381 7.05 -10.92 16.59
CA LYS A 381 8.23 -10.22 16.03
C LYS A 381 9.52 -11.07 16.09
N ARG A 382 9.65 -11.96 17.09
CA ARG A 382 10.81 -12.85 17.21
C ARG A 382 10.80 -13.98 16.19
N ALA A 383 9.62 -14.47 15.80
CA ALA A 383 9.48 -15.53 14.82
C ALA A 383 9.67 -14.99 13.39
N LEU A 384 9.10 -13.82 13.10
CA LEU A 384 9.23 -13.17 11.80
C LEU A 384 9.38 -11.65 12.00
N PRO A 385 10.62 -11.13 12.08
CA PRO A 385 10.83 -9.69 12.16
C PRO A 385 10.46 -9.04 10.83
N ILE A 386 9.72 -7.94 10.90
CA ILE A 386 9.27 -7.19 9.73
C ILE A 386 9.65 -5.71 9.81
N ALA A 387 9.72 -5.06 8.67
CA ALA A 387 9.85 -3.63 8.54
C ALA A 387 8.73 -3.10 7.62
N GLY A 388 8.09 -2.00 7.98
CA GLY A 388 6.93 -1.54 7.22
C GLY A 388 6.50 -0.12 7.53
N LYS A 389 5.56 0.41 6.74
CA LYS A 389 5.08 1.77 6.86
C LYS A 389 3.57 1.85 6.68
N THR A 390 2.92 2.55 7.57
CA THR A 390 1.52 2.98 7.44
C THR A 390 1.43 4.17 6.49
N GLY A 391 0.36 4.23 5.72
CA GLY A 391 0.00 5.36 4.89
C GLY A 391 -1.49 5.66 5.02
N THR A 392 -1.83 6.92 4.81
CA THR A 392 -3.20 7.38 4.65
C THR A 392 -3.24 8.21 3.38
N ALA A 393 -3.98 7.72 2.39
CA ALA A 393 -4.21 8.45 1.15
C ALA A 393 -5.43 9.34 1.34
N GLN A 394 -5.23 10.65 1.22
CA GLN A 394 -6.30 11.62 1.39
C GLN A 394 -7.34 11.48 0.29
N GLY A 395 -8.60 11.43 0.70
CA GLY A 395 -9.74 11.45 -0.20
C GLY A 395 -10.05 12.85 -0.73
N SER A 396 -10.93 12.93 -1.73
CA SER A 396 -11.40 14.20 -2.24
C SER A 396 -12.21 14.97 -1.19
N GLY A 397 -12.08 16.30 -1.18
CA GLY A 397 -12.85 17.19 -0.34
C GLY A 397 -12.40 17.32 1.10
N ASN A 398 -11.19 16.84 1.45
CA ASN A 398 -10.64 16.85 2.82
C ASN A 398 -11.56 16.20 3.87
N LEU A 399 -12.29 15.16 3.46
CA LEU A 399 -13.23 14.45 4.31
C LEU A 399 -12.56 13.21 4.88
N PRO A 400 -12.29 13.10 6.20
CA PRO A 400 -11.52 12.00 6.81
C PRO A 400 -12.08 10.61 6.52
N TRP A 401 -13.40 10.48 6.37
CA TRP A 401 -14.04 9.20 6.01
C TRP A 401 -13.86 8.79 4.54
N ASN A 402 -13.34 9.68 3.70
CA ASN A 402 -12.93 9.35 2.34
C ASN A 402 -11.46 8.94 2.26
N ASP A 403 -10.70 9.11 3.33
CA ASP A 403 -9.30 8.71 3.37
C ASP A 403 -9.19 7.20 3.24
N SER A 404 -8.23 6.77 2.44
CA SER A 404 -7.95 5.36 2.22
C SER A 404 -6.74 4.91 3.03
N SER A 405 -6.84 3.70 3.54
CA SER A 405 -5.85 3.08 4.41
C SER A 405 -4.84 2.27 3.60
N VAL A 406 -3.55 2.50 3.84
CA VAL A 406 -2.45 1.80 3.16
C VAL A 406 -1.48 1.25 4.19
N PHE A 407 -0.93 0.08 3.92
CA PHE A 407 0.21 -0.47 4.65
C PHE A 407 1.07 -1.32 3.71
N GLY A 408 2.37 -1.06 3.69
CA GLY A 408 3.37 -1.87 3.01
C GLY A 408 4.45 -2.31 3.99
N ALA A 409 4.82 -3.58 3.95
CA ALA A 409 5.87 -4.13 4.80
C ALA A 409 6.54 -5.35 4.16
N PHE A 410 7.73 -5.67 4.63
CA PHE A 410 8.46 -6.87 4.22
C PHE A 410 9.08 -7.58 5.41
N SER A 411 9.27 -8.87 5.24
CA SER A 411 10.01 -9.72 6.16
C SER A 411 11.50 -9.41 6.10
N LYS A 412 12.16 -9.35 7.25
CA LYS A 412 13.63 -9.27 7.37
C LYS A 412 14.28 -10.65 7.50
N ASN A 413 13.49 -11.72 7.44
CA ASN A 413 14.01 -13.09 7.50
C ASN A 413 14.23 -13.60 6.06
N PRO A 414 15.49 -13.86 5.65
CA PRO A 414 15.79 -14.31 4.28
C PRO A 414 15.21 -15.69 3.94
N LYS A 415 14.79 -16.47 4.93
CA LYS A 415 14.11 -17.75 4.70
C LYS A 415 12.61 -17.60 4.45
N ILE A 416 12.05 -16.43 4.70
CA ILE A 416 10.63 -16.11 4.51
C ILE A 416 10.57 -14.75 3.79
N PRO A 417 11.00 -14.67 2.52
CA PRO A 417 11.25 -13.43 1.79
C PRO A 417 9.94 -12.85 1.21
N TYR A 418 9.00 -12.50 2.06
CA TYR A 418 7.70 -11.99 1.61
C TYR A 418 7.51 -10.51 1.92
N THR A 419 6.94 -9.82 0.96
CA THR A 419 6.38 -8.47 1.07
C THR A 419 4.86 -8.56 1.10
N VAL A 420 4.23 -7.82 1.99
CA VAL A 420 2.76 -7.73 2.09
C VAL A 420 2.34 -6.27 1.97
N VAL A 421 1.41 -6.02 1.07
CA VAL A 421 0.73 -4.73 0.94
C VAL A 421 -0.76 -4.93 1.12
N ALA A 422 -1.40 -4.03 1.86
CA ALA A 422 -2.84 -3.94 1.95
C ALA A 422 -3.29 -2.50 1.67
N TYR A 423 -4.37 -2.38 0.91
CA TYR A 423 -5.04 -1.12 0.59
C TYR A 423 -6.54 -1.26 0.82
N LEU A 424 -7.13 -0.39 1.64
CA LEU A 424 -8.56 -0.38 1.93
C LEU A 424 -9.12 1.01 1.64
N GLU A 425 -10.00 1.09 0.66
CA GLU A 425 -10.61 2.35 0.20
C GLU A 425 -11.53 2.93 1.28
N LYS A 426 -11.50 4.25 1.44
CA LYS A 426 -12.40 5.02 2.34
C LYS A 426 -12.55 4.37 3.73
N SER A 427 -11.40 3.94 4.28
CA SER A 427 -11.31 3.17 5.54
C SER A 427 -10.52 3.88 6.64
N GLY A 428 -10.07 5.12 6.40
CA GLY A 428 -9.35 5.94 7.34
C GLY A 428 -7.86 5.61 7.46
N PHE A 429 -7.30 5.73 8.64
CA PHE A 429 -5.86 5.61 8.87
C PHE A 429 -5.28 4.22 8.57
N GLY A 430 -4.06 4.21 7.99
CA GLY A 430 -3.33 2.99 7.65
C GLY A 430 -3.15 2.01 8.80
N SER A 431 -2.91 2.50 10.00
CA SER A 431 -2.79 1.69 11.22
C SER A 431 -4.11 1.05 11.68
N ARG A 432 -5.25 1.58 11.23
CA ARG A 432 -6.58 1.15 11.69
C ARG A 432 -7.22 0.10 10.78
N ALA A 433 -6.88 0.10 9.50
CA ALA A 433 -7.52 -0.80 8.54
C ALA A 433 -6.51 -1.66 7.77
N ALA A 434 -5.57 -1.10 7.00
CA ALA A 434 -4.66 -1.86 6.16
C ALA A 434 -3.59 -2.64 6.95
N ALA A 435 -2.97 -2.01 7.95
CA ALA A 435 -1.95 -2.68 8.75
C ALA A 435 -2.44 -3.92 9.51
N PRO A 436 -3.67 -3.97 10.07
CA PRO A 436 -4.23 -5.20 10.63
C PRO A 436 -4.32 -6.35 9.63
N VAL A 437 -4.73 -6.09 8.38
CA VAL A 437 -4.82 -7.12 7.32
C VAL A 437 -3.43 -7.69 7.02
N ALA A 438 -2.44 -6.81 6.81
CA ALA A 438 -1.06 -7.24 6.57
C ALA A 438 -0.47 -7.98 7.78
N LYS A 439 -0.79 -7.56 9.01
CA LYS A 439 -0.39 -8.26 10.25
C LYS A 439 -0.90 -9.69 10.27
N CYS A 440 -2.15 -9.94 9.84
CA CYS A 440 -2.70 -11.28 9.74
C CYS A 440 -1.87 -12.15 8.77
N ALA A 441 -1.59 -11.65 7.56
CA ALA A 441 -0.77 -12.36 6.58
C ALA A 441 0.62 -12.70 7.14
N PHE A 442 1.31 -11.73 7.75
CA PHE A 442 2.62 -11.98 8.37
C PHE A 442 2.55 -12.95 9.56
N THR A 443 1.46 -12.93 10.33
CA THR A 443 1.28 -13.89 11.43
C THR A 443 1.15 -15.32 10.90
N ALA A 444 0.43 -15.50 9.79
CA ALA A 444 0.35 -16.79 9.09
C ALA A 444 1.73 -17.21 8.56
N LEU A 445 2.42 -16.33 7.83
CA LEU A 445 3.78 -16.57 7.31
C LEU A 445 4.80 -16.92 8.40
N SER A 446 4.61 -16.44 9.63
CA SER A 446 5.48 -16.76 10.77
C SER A 446 5.31 -18.18 11.30
N GLY A 447 4.34 -18.94 10.80
CA GLY A 447 3.95 -20.26 11.32
C GLY A 447 3.30 -20.23 12.71
N LYS A 448 2.99 -19.03 13.24
CA LYS A 448 2.32 -18.87 14.56
C LYS A 448 0.80 -18.83 14.47
N LEU A 449 0.27 -18.83 13.26
CA LEU A 449 -1.14 -19.01 12.98
C LEU A 449 -1.29 -20.14 11.98
N ARG A 450 -1.94 -21.23 12.40
CA ARG A 450 -2.28 -22.33 11.51
C ARG A 450 -3.50 -21.93 10.68
N LEU A 451 -3.33 -21.96 9.37
CA LEU A 451 -4.43 -21.72 8.44
C LEU A 451 -5.33 -22.97 8.39
N ASN A 452 -6.64 -22.75 8.24
CA ASN A 452 -7.54 -23.84 7.86
C ASN A 452 -7.33 -24.12 6.37
N PRO A 453 -7.42 -25.39 5.94
CA PRO A 453 -7.42 -25.71 4.52
C PRO A 453 -8.52 -24.92 3.80
N ALA A 454 -8.19 -24.40 2.62
CA ALA A 454 -9.15 -23.71 1.79
C ALA A 454 -10.33 -24.67 1.51
N GLN A 455 -11.54 -24.17 1.76
CA GLN A 455 -12.73 -24.96 1.46
C GLN A 455 -12.94 -24.97 -0.04
N PRO A 456 -12.85 -26.13 -0.73
CA PRO A 456 -13.26 -26.21 -2.10
C PRO A 456 -14.73 -25.82 -2.18
N ALA A 457 -15.06 -24.90 -3.05
CA ALA A 457 -16.44 -24.58 -3.33
C ALA A 457 -17.13 -25.87 -3.86
N ASP A 458 -18.29 -26.22 -3.30
CA ASP A 458 -19.08 -27.31 -3.84
C ASP A 458 -19.51 -26.94 -5.27
N PRO A 459 -19.07 -27.66 -6.31
CA PRO A 459 -19.42 -27.34 -7.68
C PRO A 459 -20.93 -27.53 -7.97
N LEU A 460 -21.65 -28.20 -7.08
CA LEU A 460 -23.08 -28.48 -7.23
C LEU A 460 -23.95 -27.50 -6.44
N ASP A 461 -23.42 -26.81 -5.44
CA ASP A 461 -24.15 -25.80 -4.67
C ASP A 461 -23.84 -24.40 -5.16
N VAL A 462 -24.64 -23.92 -6.10
CA VAL A 462 -24.59 -22.53 -6.62
C VAL A 462 -24.90 -21.48 -5.56
N ASN A 463 -25.47 -21.85 -4.40
CA ASN A 463 -25.79 -20.97 -3.30
C ASN A 463 -24.72 -21.00 -2.18
N SER A 464 -23.84 -22.00 -2.18
CA SER A 464 -22.68 -22.05 -1.26
C SER A 464 -21.55 -21.07 -1.67
N VAL A 465 -21.81 -20.28 -2.67
CA VAL A 465 -20.88 -19.30 -3.21
C VAL A 465 -21.01 -17.99 -2.46
N THR A 466 -20.63 -18.00 -1.24
CA THR A 466 -19.87 -16.86 -0.76
C THR A 466 -18.51 -16.96 -1.47
N ALA A 467 -18.13 -15.89 -2.16
CA ALA A 467 -16.74 -15.77 -2.53
C ALA A 467 -15.90 -16.21 -1.33
N ALA A 468 -14.91 -17.06 -1.55
CA ALA A 468 -14.18 -17.74 -0.47
C ALA A 468 -13.64 -16.79 0.62
N GLY A 469 -13.58 -15.49 0.35
CA GLY A 469 -13.18 -14.44 1.27
C GLY A 469 -14.30 -13.75 2.06
N GLU A 470 -15.57 -14.05 1.84
CA GLU A 470 -16.67 -13.31 2.52
C GLU A 470 -16.98 -13.81 3.93
N GLN A 471 -16.45 -14.97 4.30
CA GLN A 471 -16.64 -15.49 5.65
C GLN A 471 -15.86 -14.63 6.66
N LEU A 472 -16.56 -14.14 7.68
CA LEU A 472 -15.92 -13.43 8.79
C LEU A 472 -15.04 -14.37 9.59
N LEU A 473 -13.83 -13.94 9.93
CA LEU A 473 -12.96 -14.69 10.83
C LEU A 473 -13.60 -14.83 12.21
N LYS A 474 -13.69 -16.04 12.74
CA LYS A 474 -14.30 -16.34 14.06
C LYS A 474 -13.46 -15.78 15.18
N ASN A 475 -12.39 -15.40 15.27
CA ASN A 475 -11.57 -14.74 16.29
C ASN A 475 -10.44 -13.92 15.63
N PRO A 476 -10.71 -12.71 15.20
CA PRO A 476 -9.77 -11.92 14.41
C PRO A 476 -8.66 -11.29 15.27
N LEU A 477 -8.03 -12.03 16.19
CA LEU A 477 -6.97 -11.50 17.06
C LEU A 477 -5.82 -10.86 16.28
N CYS A 478 -5.53 -11.35 15.08
CA CYS A 478 -4.53 -10.72 14.22
C CYS A 478 -5.02 -9.37 13.65
N LEU A 479 -6.35 -9.16 13.53
CA LEU A 479 -6.94 -7.91 13.01
C LEU A 479 -7.04 -6.80 14.07
N VAL A 480 -6.80 -7.10 15.35
CA VAL A 480 -6.87 -6.14 16.45
C VAL A 480 -5.54 -6.01 17.18
N GLY A 481 -5.32 -4.90 17.85
CA GLY A 481 -4.19 -4.72 18.76
C GLY A 481 -4.45 -5.36 20.12
N ALA A 482 -3.40 -5.64 20.89
CA ALA A 482 -3.54 -6.03 22.29
C ALA A 482 -4.13 -4.85 23.08
N GLY A 483 -5.26 -5.07 23.76
CA GLY A 483 -5.96 -4.02 24.50
C GLY A 483 -6.90 -3.19 23.60
N SER A 484 -7.84 -3.83 22.96
CA SER A 484 -8.72 -3.30 21.90
C SER A 484 -9.85 -2.38 22.36
N ALA A 485 -9.59 -1.47 23.26
CA ALA A 485 -10.44 -0.28 23.45
C ALA A 485 -9.71 0.95 22.90
N VAL A 486 -9.20 0.89 21.69
CA VAL A 486 -8.63 2.07 21.05
C VAL A 486 -9.76 2.73 20.28
N ARG A 487 -10.36 3.75 20.91
CA ARG A 487 -11.20 4.72 20.19
C ARG A 487 -10.35 5.37 19.10
N ASP A 488 -10.95 5.62 17.94
CA ASP A 488 -10.32 6.34 16.84
C ASP A 488 -9.94 7.76 17.24
#